data_53d24383787ae21be67e522d3edd2678
#
_entry.id   53d24383787ae21be67e522d3edd2678
#
_cell.length_a   1.000
_cell.length_b   1.000
_cell.length_c   1.000
_cell.angle_alpha   90.00
_cell.angle_beta   90.00
_cell.angle_gamma   90.00
#
_symmetry.space_group_name_H-M   'P 1'
#
loop_
_entity.id
_entity.type
_entity.pdbx_description
1 polymer ?
#
loop_
_entity_poly.entity_id
_entity_poly.type
_entity_poly.pdbx_seq_one_letter_code
_entity_poly.pdbx_strand_id
1 'polypeptide(L)'
;EDGFIRSVGLGKYYIPPISLVFDNAGIYYDPATESELEKIISAGDFSDDDLQLARRLQDRLLKTGVTKYNIGQQSLPKSLLDIKEAGKKIILVPGQVEDDASIAAACEEVKDDFALVKAVKERDSEAIIVYKPHPDVVSGHSPASAHYDSIVAIDDYRVTEVNINDCLA
;
A
#
# COMPACT_ATOMS: atom_id res chain seq x y z
N GLU A 1 -8.43 -3.25 15.14
CA GLU A 1 -7.38 -2.26 14.97
C GLU A 1 -6.10 -2.91 14.55
N ASP A 2 -5.42 -2.31 13.66
CA ASP A 2 -4.27 -2.85 12.98
C ASP A 2 -3.14 -1.82 13.02
N GLY A 3 -1.91 -2.26 13.08
CA GLY A 3 -0.85 -1.30 13.26
C GLY A 3 0.49 -1.71 12.71
N PHE A 4 1.33 -0.72 12.51
CA PHE A 4 2.71 -0.84 12.10
C PHE A 4 3.58 -0.01 13.03
N ILE A 5 4.78 -0.45 13.37
CA ILE A 5 5.65 0.22 14.33
C ILE A 5 4.88 0.47 15.63
N ARG A 6 5.23 0.14 16.76
CA ARG A 6 4.62 0.38 18.08
C ARG A 6 3.12 0.06 18.22
N SER A 7 2.42 -0.32 17.16
CA SER A 7 1.04 -0.77 17.26
C SER A 7 0.88 -2.16 16.68
N VAL A 8 0.14 -2.99 17.40
CA VAL A 8 -0.32 -4.29 16.94
C VAL A 8 -1.81 -4.32 17.23
N GLY A 9 -2.61 -4.35 16.20
CA GLY A 9 -4.04 -4.35 16.32
C GLY A 9 -4.64 -5.72 16.55
N LEU A 10 -5.90 -5.75 16.92
CA LEU A 10 -6.67 -7.00 16.99
C LEU A 10 -6.87 -7.60 15.61
N GLY A 11 -7.11 -6.79 14.60
CA GLY A 11 -7.20 -7.17 13.20
C GLY A 11 -7.83 -8.53 12.95
N LYS A 12 -7.64 -9.05 11.77
CA LYS A 12 -8.13 -10.35 11.33
C LYS A 12 -7.59 -11.54 12.15
N TYR A 13 -6.43 -11.39 12.74
CA TYR A 13 -5.75 -12.47 13.47
C TYR A 13 -6.00 -12.45 14.98
N TYR A 14 -6.80 -11.50 15.47
CA TYR A 14 -7.11 -11.33 16.89
C TYR A 14 -5.86 -11.25 17.78
N ILE A 15 -4.80 -10.67 17.28
CA ILE A 15 -3.57 -10.47 18.05
C ILE A 15 -3.84 -9.41 19.13
N PRO A 16 -3.55 -9.68 20.39
CA PRO A 16 -3.73 -8.69 21.47
C PRO A 16 -2.94 -7.41 21.14
N PRO A 17 -3.56 -6.22 21.29
CA PRO A 17 -2.90 -4.97 20.97
C PRO A 17 -1.77 -4.68 21.95
N ILE A 18 -0.61 -4.26 21.43
CA ILE A 18 0.50 -3.73 22.23
C ILE A 18 0.30 -2.24 22.47
N SER A 19 -0.23 -1.55 21.48
CA SER A 19 -0.63 -0.15 21.58
C SER A 19 -1.92 0.08 20.80
N LEU A 20 -2.64 1.13 21.14
CA LEU A 20 -3.87 1.53 20.47
C LEU A 20 -3.71 2.95 19.95
N VAL A 21 -4.29 3.20 18.79
CA VAL A 21 -4.48 4.54 18.23
C VAL A 21 -5.94 4.91 18.46
N PHE A 22 -6.16 6.07 19.08
CA PHE A 22 -7.48 6.62 19.31
C PHE A 22 -7.62 7.92 18.53
N ASP A 23 -8.78 8.12 17.96
CA ASP A 23 -9.20 9.36 17.34
C ASP A 23 -10.62 9.67 17.82
N ASN A 24 -10.82 10.81 18.46
CA ASN A 24 -12.12 11.18 19.03
C ASN A 24 -13.03 11.89 18.03
N ALA A 25 -12.48 12.34 16.90
CA ALA A 25 -13.22 13.06 15.88
C ALA A 25 -13.74 12.16 14.78
N GLY A 26 -12.98 11.13 14.43
CA GLY A 26 -13.32 10.16 13.37
C GLY A 26 -12.19 9.22 13.08
N ILE A 27 -12.41 8.32 12.13
CA ILE A 27 -11.36 7.40 11.66
C ILE A 27 -10.74 7.96 10.37
N TYR A 28 -9.42 7.95 10.26
CA TYR A 28 -8.67 8.61 9.20
C TYR A 28 -9.00 8.17 7.76
N TYR A 29 -9.66 7.04 7.57
CA TYR A 29 -10.06 6.55 6.25
C TYR A 29 -11.54 6.81 5.93
N ASP A 30 -12.33 7.37 6.85
CA ASP A 30 -13.73 7.73 6.62
C ASP A 30 -13.84 9.21 6.27
N PRO A 31 -14.18 9.58 5.02
CA PRO A 31 -14.26 10.98 4.60
C PRO A 31 -15.49 11.71 5.14
N ALA A 32 -16.40 11.03 5.84
CA ALA A 32 -17.62 11.66 6.36
C ALA A 32 -17.34 12.69 7.46
N THR A 33 -16.24 12.53 8.19
CA THR A 33 -15.84 13.46 9.26
C THR A 33 -14.33 13.66 9.26
N GLU A 34 -13.89 14.90 9.49
CA GLU A 34 -12.47 15.21 9.62
C GLU A 34 -11.90 14.58 10.90
N SER A 35 -10.90 13.72 10.76
CA SER A 35 -10.21 13.05 11.86
C SER A 35 -9.25 13.98 12.61
N GLU A 36 -8.84 13.60 13.83
CA GLU A 36 -7.76 14.31 14.52
C GLU A 36 -6.43 14.19 13.77
N LEU A 37 -6.18 13.04 13.10
CA LEU A 37 -4.99 12.86 12.25
C LEU A 37 -4.94 13.87 11.11
N GLU A 38 -6.06 14.09 10.41
CA GLU A 38 -6.14 15.09 9.34
C GLU A 38 -5.89 16.51 9.84
N LYS A 39 -6.43 16.84 11.03
CA LYS A 39 -6.19 18.14 11.68
C LYS A 39 -4.71 18.35 12.01
N ILE A 40 -4.06 17.33 12.58
CA ILE A 40 -2.62 17.36 12.91
C ILE A 40 -1.78 17.57 11.64
N ILE A 41 -2.08 16.81 10.58
CA ILE A 41 -1.36 16.93 9.30
C ILE A 41 -1.58 18.30 8.68
N SER A 42 -2.82 18.80 8.67
CA SER A 42 -3.18 20.09 8.07
C SER A 42 -2.59 21.28 8.82
N ALA A 43 -2.48 21.19 10.15
CA ALA A 43 -1.86 22.22 10.96
C ALA A 43 -0.35 22.36 10.64
N GLY A 44 0.31 21.26 10.33
CA GLY A 44 1.74 21.27 9.96
C GLY A 44 2.67 21.80 11.06
N ASP A 45 2.20 21.82 12.30
CA ASP A 45 2.92 22.39 13.44
C ASP A 45 3.81 21.33 14.09
N PHE A 46 4.90 21.02 13.40
CA PHE A 46 5.89 20.05 13.88
C PHE A 46 7.19 20.74 14.26
N SER A 47 7.70 20.44 15.44
CA SER A 47 9.00 20.94 15.86
C SER A 47 10.15 20.30 15.05
N ASP A 48 11.32 20.93 15.07
CA ASP A 48 12.52 20.37 14.45
C ASP A 48 12.88 18.99 15.04
N ASP A 49 12.62 18.77 16.32
CA ASP A 49 12.85 17.49 16.98
C ASP A 49 11.89 16.40 16.45
N ASP A 50 10.63 16.72 16.22
CA ASP A 50 9.65 15.80 15.60
C ASP A 50 10.08 15.42 14.19
N LEU A 51 10.49 16.40 13.39
CA LEU A 51 10.97 16.17 12.03
C LEU A 51 12.24 15.32 12.02
N GLN A 52 13.17 15.56 12.94
CA GLN A 52 14.37 14.73 13.07
C GLN A 52 14.04 13.30 13.52
N LEU A 53 13.08 13.13 14.43
CA LEU A 53 12.60 11.82 14.86
C LEU A 53 11.98 11.06 13.69
N ALA A 54 11.13 11.71 12.92
CA ALA A 54 10.52 11.13 11.74
C ALA A 54 11.55 10.69 10.69
N ARG A 55 12.56 11.53 10.40
CA ARG A 55 13.66 11.17 9.49
C ARG A 55 14.46 9.97 9.98
N ARG A 56 14.85 9.94 11.25
CA ARG A 56 15.56 8.78 11.84
C ARG A 56 14.75 7.49 11.74
N LEU A 57 13.43 7.59 11.92
CA LEU A 57 12.53 6.44 11.78
C LEU A 57 12.46 5.96 10.32
N GLN A 58 12.29 6.88 9.39
CA GLN A 58 12.29 6.60 7.96
C GLN A 58 13.59 5.92 7.51
N ASP A 59 14.75 6.49 7.89
CA ASP A 59 16.07 5.92 7.58
C ASP A 59 16.22 4.50 8.15
N ARG A 60 15.73 4.29 9.38
CA ARG A 60 15.76 2.97 10.00
C ARG A 60 14.90 1.97 9.26
N LEU A 61 13.68 2.34 8.86
CA LEU A 61 12.79 1.47 8.10
C LEU A 61 13.39 1.08 6.76
N LEU A 62 13.91 2.06 6.02
CA LEU A 62 14.57 1.83 4.73
C LEU A 62 15.80 0.92 4.89
N LYS A 63 16.65 1.20 5.89
CA LYS A 63 17.86 0.41 6.14
C LYS A 63 17.57 -1.03 6.55
N THR A 64 16.51 -1.26 7.31
CA THR A 64 16.16 -2.60 7.78
C THR A 64 15.25 -3.36 6.82
N GLY A 65 14.67 -2.69 5.83
CA GLY A 65 13.71 -3.29 4.90
C GLY A 65 12.41 -3.76 5.54
N VAL A 66 12.12 -3.33 6.78
CA VAL A 66 10.93 -3.75 7.52
C VAL A 66 9.69 -3.13 6.90
N THR A 67 8.67 -3.95 6.68
CA THR A 67 7.34 -3.52 6.21
C THR A 67 6.26 -4.10 7.13
N LYS A 68 5.01 -3.68 6.96
CA LYS A 68 3.87 -4.21 7.73
C LYS A 68 3.80 -5.74 7.65
N TYR A 69 4.00 -6.30 6.47
CA TYR A 69 3.85 -7.74 6.23
C TYR A 69 5.15 -8.52 6.23
N ASN A 70 6.28 -7.84 6.03
CA ASN A 70 7.62 -8.43 5.96
C ASN A 70 7.70 -9.66 5.04
N ILE A 71 6.97 -9.60 3.94
CA ILE A 71 6.98 -10.62 2.90
C ILE A 71 7.88 -10.19 1.74
N GLY A 72 8.30 -11.18 0.98
CA GLY A 72 9.07 -10.96 -0.23
C GLY A 72 10.51 -11.41 -0.07
N GLN A 73 10.79 -12.55 -0.65
CA GLN A 73 12.14 -13.13 -0.71
C GLN A 73 12.65 -13.20 -2.14
N GLN A 74 11.82 -12.84 -3.11
CA GLN A 74 12.18 -12.83 -4.51
C GLN A 74 12.72 -11.46 -4.93
N SER A 75 13.68 -11.47 -5.82
CA SER A 75 14.16 -10.26 -6.49
C SER A 75 13.21 -9.86 -7.61
N LEU A 76 13.27 -8.60 -8.02
CA LEU A 76 12.58 -8.12 -9.21
C LEU A 76 13.02 -8.93 -10.45
N PRO A 77 12.12 -9.20 -11.39
CA PRO A 77 12.47 -9.84 -12.67
C PRO A 77 13.55 -9.03 -13.39
N LYS A 78 14.56 -9.72 -13.93
CA LYS A 78 15.65 -9.07 -14.65
C LYS A 78 15.13 -8.23 -15.83
N SER A 79 14.14 -8.72 -16.56
CA SER A 79 13.50 -7.97 -17.65
C SER A 79 12.91 -6.63 -17.20
N LEU A 80 12.38 -6.55 -15.98
CA LEU A 80 11.87 -5.29 -15.41
C LEU A 80 13.00 -4.33 -15.06
N LEU A 81 14.11 -4.86 -14.53
CA LEU A 81 15.31 -4.06 -14.27
C LEU A 81 15.90 -3.50 -15.57
N ASP A 82 16.00 -4.32 -16.63
CA ASP A 82 16.50 -3.90 -17.94
C ASP A 82 15.60 -2.78 -18.54
N ILE A 83 14.29 -2.85 -18.33
CA ILE A 83 13.32 -1.81 -18.73
C ILE A 83 13.56 -0.51 -17.97
N LYS A 84 13.78 -0.60 -16.66
CA LYS A 84 14.11 0.54 -15.79
C LYS A 84 15.43 1.19 -16.24
N GLU A 85 16.47 0.40 -16.49
CA GLU A 85 17.75 0.89 -16.97
C GLU A 85 17.66 1.56 -18.36
N ALA A 86 16.74 1.11 -19.19
CA ALA A 86 16.42 1.73 -20.47
C ALA A 86 15.62 3.04 -20.33
N GLY A 87 15.34 3.49 -19.12
CA GLY A 87 14.66 4.76 -18.84
C GLY A 87 13.16 4.77 -19.21
N LYS A 88 12.54 3.60 -19.36
CA LYS A 88 11.09 3.52 -19.61
C LYS A 88 10.30 3.83 -18.35
N LYS A 89 9.15 4.44 -18.53
CA LYS A 89 8.24 4.74 -17.43
C LYS A 89 7.61 3.47 -16.90
N ILE A 90 7.79 3.24 -15.60
CA ILE A 90 7.18 2.12 -14.87
C ILE A 90 6.20 2.70 -13.85
N ILE A 91 5.00 2.13 -13.76
CA ILE A 91 4.00 2.49 -12.77
C ILE A 91 3.72 1.26 -11.92
N LEU A 92 4.07 1.34 -10.64
CA LEU A 92 3.69 0.34 -9.64
C LEU A 92 2.26 0.58 -9.20
N VAL A 93 1.43 -0.46 -9.32
CA VAL A 93 0.04 -0.46 -8.86
C VAL A 93 -0.09 -1.46 -7.71
N PRO A 94 -0.10 -0.99 -6.45
CA PRO A 94 -0.31 -1.87 -5.31
C PRO A 94 -1.80 -2.22 -5.19
N GLY A 95 -2.11 -3.50 -5.23
CA GLY A 95 -3.45 -4.02 -5.02
C GLY A 95 -3.90 -3.85 -3.57
N GLN A 96 -5.21 -3.83 -3.38
CA GLN A 96 -5.87 -3.65 -2.10
C GLN A 96 -6.72 -4.88 -1.76
N VAL A 97 -7.24 -4.91 -0.54
CA VAL A 97 -8.29 -5.85 -0.15
C VAL A 97 -9.62 -5.17 -0.47
N GLU A 98 -10.31 -5.63 -1.51
CA GLU A 98 -11.47 -4.93 -2.10
C GLU A 98 -12.67 -4.80 -1.12
N ASP A 99 -12.77 -5.69 -0.13
CA ASP A 99 -13.78 -5.63 0.94
C ASP A 99 -13.31 -4.88 2.20
N ASP A 100 -12.16 -4.19 2.13
CA ASP A 100 -11.71 -3.35 3.23
C ASP A 100 -12.63 -2.14 3.44
N ALA A 101 -12.88 -1.83 4.71
CA ALA A 101 -13.74 -0.70 5.08
C ALA A 101 -13.24 0.65 4.54
N SER A 102 -11.93 0.82 4.39
CA SER A 102 -11.33 2.04 3.83
C SER A 102 -11.70 2.21 2.34
N ILE A 103 -11.70 1.13 1.57
CA ILE A 103 -12.12 1.16 0.16
C ILE A 103 -13.62 1.46 0.07
N ALA A 104 -14.43 0.78 0.90
CA ALA A 104 -15.87 0.99 0.90
C ALA A 104 -16.28 2.42 1.27
N ALA A 105 -15.57 3.05 2.22
CA ALA A 105 -15.88 4.38 2.73
C ALA A 105 -15.31 5.51 1.85
N ALA A 106 -14.09 5.36 1.32
CA ALA A 106 -13.34 6.46 0.70
C ALA A 106 -13.30 6.41 -0.83
N CYS A 107 -13.60 5.26 -1.47
CA CYS A 107 -13.51 5.13 -2.92
C CYS A 107 -14.88 5.27 -3.57
N GLU A 108 -15.04 6.29 -4.43
CA GLU A 108 -16.30 6.52 -5.17
C GLU A 108 -16.29 5.82 -6.53
N GLU A 109 -15.25 6.02 -7.34
CA GLU A 109 -15.17 5.57 -8.73
C GLU A 109 -14.32 4.30 -8.90
N VAL A 110 -13.19 4.21 -8.20
CA VAL A 110 -12.24 3.11 -8.29
C VAL A 110 -12.37 2.23 -7.05
N LYS A 111 -13.16 1.17 -7.14
CA LYS A 111 -13.54 0.32 -5.99
C LYS A 111 -12.87 -1.04 -5.95
N ASP A 112 -12.17 -1.40 -7.01
CA ASP A 112 -11.49 -2.68 -7.13
C ASP A 112 -10.15 -2.53 -7.85
N ASP A 113 -9.32 -3.55 -7.74
CA ASP A 113 -7.98 -3.57 -8.32
C ASP A 113 -8.01 -3.52 -9.86
N PHE A 114 -9.02 -4.12 -10.48
CA PHE A 114 -9.15 -4.08 -11.94
C PHE A 114 -9.46 -2.67 -12.45
N ALA A 115 -10.38 -1.97 -11.79
CA ALA A 115 -10.71 -0.59 -12.11
C ALA A 115 -9.48 0.32 -11.96
N LEU A 116 -8.67 0.09 -10.91
CA LEU A 116 -7.44 0.84 -10.68
C LEU A 116 -6.41 0.61 -11.78
N VAL A 117 -6.09 -0.65 -12.09
CA VAL A 117 -5.12 -0.99 -13.14
C VAL A 117 -5.58 -0.46 -14.50
N LYS A 118 -6.87 -0.60 -14.81
CA LYS A 118 -7.47 -0.08 -16.04
C LYS A 118 -7.36 1.45 -16.13
N ALA A 119 -7.70 2.17 -15.07
CA ALA A 119 -7.60 3.63 -15.03
C ALA A 119 -6.14 4.11 -15.22
N VAL A 120 -5.17 3.41 -14.63
CA VAL A 120 -3.75 3.70 -14.85
C VAL A 120 -3.34 3.48 -16.30
N LYS A 121 -3.77 2.37 -16.91
CA LYS A 121 -3.45 2.06 -18.32
C LYS A 121 -4.11 3.03 -19.29
N GLU A 122 -5.32 3.46 -19.03
CA GLU A 122 -6.03 4.46 -19.84
C GLU A 122 -5.36 5.84 -19.73
N ARG A 123 -4.85 6.19 -18.55
CA ARG A 123 -4.15 7.48 -18.32
C ARG A 123 -2.77 7.52 -18.98
N ASP A 124 -2.07 6.39 -19.03
CA ASP A 124 -0.73 6.27 -19.60
C ASP A 124 -0.55 4.91 -20.28
N SER A 125 -0.96 4.82 -21.55
CA SER A 125 -0.93 3.59 -22.33
C SER A 125 0.49 3.09 -22.62
N GLU A 126 1.50 3.98 -22.58
CA GLU A 126 2.89 3.66 -22.87
C GLU A 126 3.69 3.21 -21.65
N ALA A 127 3.15 3.46 -20.45
CA ALA A 127 3.80 3.03 -19.23
C ALA A 127 3.74 1.50 -19.07
N ILE A 128 4.82 0.95 -18.52
CA ILE A 128 4.86 -0.44 -18.08
C ILE A 128 4.16 -0.54 -16.73
N ILE A 129 3.12 -1.34 -16.65
CA ILE A 129 2.35 -1.53 -15.42
C ILE A 129 2.90 -2.73 -14.66
N VAL A 130 3.29 -2.49 -13.43
CA VAL A 130 3.70 -3.53 -12.46
C VAL A 130 2.62 -3.63 -11.39
N TYR A 131 1.81 -4.67 -11.47
CA TYR A 131 0.79 -4.94 -10.47
C TYR A 131 1.34 -5.79 -9.33
N LYS A 132 1.15 -5.32 -8.10
CA LYS A 132 1.54 -6.04 -6.88
C LYS A 132 0.30 -6.34 -6.05
N PRO A 133 -0.22 -7.58 -6.08
CA PRO A 133 -1.39 -7.95 -5.29
C PRO A 133 -1.18 -7.72 -3.79
N HIS A 134 -2.27 -7.46 -3.07
CA HIS A 134 -2.20 -7.30 -1.61
C HIS A 134 -1.70 -8.60 -0.95
N PRO A 135 -0.82 -8.53 0.05
CA PRO A 135 -0.28 -9.71 0.74
C PRO A 135 -1.34 -10.67 1.30
N ASP A 136 -2.42 -10.16 1.85
CA ASP A 136 -3.50 -10.99 2.38
C ASP A 136 -4.26 -11.75 1.29
N VAL A 137 -4.32 -11.19 0.08
CA VAL A 137 -4.86 -11.87 -1.10
C VAL A 137 -3.90 -12.97 -1.54
N VAL A 138 -2.61 -12.69 -1.63
CA VAL A 138 -1.58 -13.67 -2.02
C VAL A 138 -1.53 -14.85 -1.04
N SER A 139 -1.67 -14.59 0.25
CA SER A 139 -1.67 -15.61 1.30
C SER A 139 -3.00 -16.38 1.45
N GLY A 140 -4.03 -15.99 0.70
CA GLY A 140 -5.36 -16.59 0.78
C GLY A 140 -6.17 -16.18 2.03
N HIS A 141 -5.73 -15.18 2.76
CA HIS A 141 -6.46 -14.63 3.91
C HIS A 141 -7.62 -13.71 3.51
N SER A 142 -7.54 -13.14 2.33
CA SER A 142 -8.61 -12.34 1.72
C SER A 142 -8.91 -12.88 0.33
N PRO A 143 -10.15 -12.73 -0.15
CA PRO A 143 -10.50 -13.19 -1.50
C PRO A 143 -9.69 -12.42 -2.55
N ALA A 144 -9.31 -13.11 -3.62
CA ALA A 144 -8.80 -12.42 -4.80
C ALA A 144 -9.91 -11.59 -5.44
N SER A 145 -9.50 -10.55 -6.17
CA SER A 145 -10.44 -9.80 -7.01
C SER A 145 -11.26 -10.73 -7.88
N ALA A 146 -12.56 -10.47 -7.98
CA ALA A 146 -13.44 -11.17 -8.92
C ALA A 146 -12.96 -10.99 -10.38
N HIS A 147 -12.16 -9.97 -10.65
CA HIS A 147 -11.61 -9.61 -11.96
C HIS A 147 -10.12 -9.93 -12.09
N TYR A 148 -9.59 -10.85 -11.26
CA TYR A 148 -8.17 -11.18 -11.24
C TYR A 148 -7.61 -11.57 -12.62
N ASP A 149 -8.35 -12.40 -13.36
CA ASP A 149 -7.95 -12.80 -14.73
C ASP A 149 -7.96 -11.62 -15.71
N SER A 150 -8.83 -10.65 -15.49
CA SER A 150 -8.90 -9.43 -16.31
C SER A 150 -7.72 -8.50 -16.01
N ILE A 151 -7.22 -8.47 -14.78
CA ILE A 151 -5.97 -7.76 -14.44
C ILE A 151 -4.79 -8.42 -15.16
N VAL A 152 -4.72 -9.76 -15.19
CA VAL A 152 -3.68 -10.51 -15.92
C VAL A 152 -3.60 -10.12 -17.41
N ALA A 153 -4.71 -9.71 -17.98
CA ALA A 153 -4.78 -9.32 -19.38
C ALA A 153 -4.24 -7.91 -19.70
N ILE A 154 -4.06 -7.07 -18.68
CA ILE A 154 -3.68 -5.66 -18.84
C ILE A 154 -2.44 -5.24 -18.05
N ASP A 155 -1.98 -6.01 -17.03
CA ASP A 155 -0.70 -5.77 -16.39
C ASP A 155 0.45 -6.30 -17.28
N ASP A 156 1.57 -5.60 -17.29
CA ASP A 156 2.78 -6.03 -18.02
C ASP A 156 3.62 -6.96 -17.13
N TYR A 157 3.60 -6.74 -15.82
CA TYR A 157 4.30 -7.54 -14.82
C TYR A 157 3.47 -7.71 -13.56
N ARG A 158 3.53 -8.91 -12.99
CA ARG A 158 2.96 -9.22 -11.68
C ARG A 158 4.05 -9.65 -10.72
N VAL A 159 4.13 -8.96 -9.58
CA VAL A 159 5.13 -9.22 -8.54
C VAL A 159 4.44 -9.56 -7.22
N THR A 160 4.44 -10.84 -6.84
CA THR A 160 3.72 -11.33 -5.65
C THR A 160 4.63 -11.38 -4.42
N GLU A 161 5.81 -11.95 -4.56
CA GLU A 161 6.73 -12.23 -3.47
C GLU A 161 7.97 -11.31 -3.43
N VAL A 162 7.89 -10.17 -4.06
CA VAL A 162 8.92 -9.13 -4.00
C VAL A 162 8.60 -8.17 -2.86
N ASN A 163 9.61 -7.78 -2.08
CA ASN A 163 9.44 -6.77 -1.05
C ASN A 163 9.00 -5.44 -1.66
N ILE A 164 8.06 -4.75 -1.03
CA ILE A 164 7.56 -3.46 -1.54
C ILE A 164 8.68 -2.41 -1.66
N ASN A 165 9.65 -2.43 -0.75
CA ASN A 165 10.80 -1.52 -0.82
C ASN A 165 11.64 -1.75 -2.08
N ASP A 166 11.78 -3.00 -2.54
CA ASP A 166 12.49 -3.33 -3.78
C ASP A 166 11.70 -2.88 -5.02
N CYS A 167 10.36 -2.86 -4.91
CA CYS A 167 9.51 -2.34 -5.98
C CYS A 167 9.56 -0.80 -6.08
N LEU A 168 9.88 -0.11 -4.98
CA LEU A 168 9.95 1.35 -4.92
C LEU A 168 11.36 1.91 -5.23
N ALA A 169 12.39 1.07 -5.13
CA ALA A 169 13.78 1.42 -5.41
C ALA A 169 14.05 1.57 -6.92
#